data_03c12c35e423571954bfa0202e456f60
#
_entry.id   03c12c35e423571954bfa0202e456f60
#
_cell.length_a   1.000
_cell.length_b   1.000
_cell.length_c   1.000
_cell.angle_alpha   90.00
_cell.angle_beta   90.00
_cell.angle_gamma   90.00
#
_symmetry.space_group_name_H-M   'P 1'
#
loop_
_entity.id
_entity.type
_entity.pdbx_description
1 polymer ?
#
loop_
_entity_poly.entity_id
_entity_poly.type
_entity_poly.pdbx_seq_one_letter_code
_entity_poly.pdbx_strand_id
1 'polypeptide(L)' 'MNEIIFLASENENGRYFATAMGRAISITANSWDELKSSAKRAVIEFFENEKHPQSILLHLTKEETLTLES' A
#
# COMPACT_ATOMS: atom_id res chain seq x y z
N MET A 1 11.74 15.30 2.37
CA MET A 1 10.50 14.75 1.81
C MET A 1 9.53 14.47 2.94
N ASN A 2 8.30 14.94 2.79
CA ASN A 2 7.32 14.82 3.85
C ASN A 2 6.26 13.76 3.61
N GLU A 3 6.32 13.11 2.45
CA GLU A 3 5.32 12.13 2.09
C GLU A 3 5.94 10.95 1.38
N ILE A 4 5.47 9.75 1.71
CA ILE A 4 5.84 8.56 0.97
C ILE A 4 4.56 8.03 0.30
N ILE A 5 4.68 7.60 -0.94
CA ILE A 5 3.55 7.16 -1.73
C ILE A 5 3.63 5.66 -1.95
N PHE A 6 2.56 4.97 -1.60
CA PHE A 6 2.41 3.55 -1.88
C PHE A 6 1.40 3.36 -3.00
N LEU A 7 1.75 2.52 -3.96
CA LEU A 7 0.80 2.10 -4.98
C LEU A 7 0.21 0.78 -4.51
N ALA A 8 -1.08 0.80 -4.25
CA ALA A 8 -1.79 -0.34 -3.70
C ALA A 8 -2.73 -0.93 -4.73
N SER A 9 -2.96 -2.23 -4.61
CA SER A 9 -3.93 -2.91 -5.46
C SER A 9 -4.64 -3.98 -4.65
N GLU A 10 -5.83 -4.34 -5.11
CA GLU A 10 -6.65 -5.36 -4.49
C GLU A 10 -6.81 -6.51 -5.46
N ASN A 11 -6.60 -7.75 -4.99
CA ASN A 11 -6.79 -8.90 -5.87
C ASN A 11 -8.22 -9.44 -5.73
N GLU A 12 -8.52 -10.49 -6.49
CA GLU A 12 -9.86 -11.07 -6.54
C GLU A 12 -10.31 -11.66 -5.22
N ASN A 13 -9.38 -12.02 -4.37
CA ASN A 13 -9.70 -12.64 -3.08
C ASN A 13 -9.88 -11.61 -1.98
N GLY A 14 -9.86 -10.34 -2.31
CA GLY A 14 -10.04 -9.29 -1.32
C GLY A 14 -8.78 -8.97 -0.54
N ARG A 15 -7.63 -9.45 -1.00
CA ARG A 15 -6.36 -9.13 -0.36
C ARG A 15 -5.75 -7.92 -1.02
N TYR A 16 -5.00 -7.18 -0.24
CA TYR A 16 -4.36 -5.95 -0.70
C TYR A 16 -2.86 -6.10 -0.68
N PHE A 17 -2.18 -5.46 -1.62
CA PHE A 17 -0.75 -5.30 -1.52
C PHE A 17 -0.38 -3.91 -2.01
N ALA A 18 0.74 -3.44 -1.49
CA ALA A 18 1.21 -2.10 -1.82
C ALA A 18 2.72 -2.09 -1.85
N THR A 19 3.26 -1.27 -2.74
CA THR A 19 4.70 -1.03 -2.81
C THR A 19 4.95 0.45 -2.77
N ALA A 20 6.00 0.86 -2.06
CA ALA A 20 6.37 2.26 -1.97
C ALA A 20 7.12 2.68 -3.22
N MET A 21 6.79 3.86 -3.72
CA MET A 21 7.51 4.42 -4.85
C MET A 21 8.90 4.86 -4.42
N GLY A 22 9.91 4.35 -5.11
CA GLY A 22 11.29 4.74 -4.84
C GLY A 22 11.89 4.17 -3.58
N ARG A 23 11.22 3.21 -2.95
CA ARG A 23 11.73 2.54 -1.75
C ARG A 23 11.49 1.05 -1.87
N ALA A 24 12.31 0.27 -1.18
CA ALA A 24 12.17 -1.19 -1.20
C ALA A 24 11.26 -1.63 -0.06
N ILE A 25 10.02 -1.17 -0.09
CA ILE A 25 9.02 -1.51 0.92
C ILE A 25 7.81 -2.11 0.22
N SER A 26 7.46 -3.34 0.59
CA SER A 26 6.30 -4.03 0.05
C SER A 26 5.51 -4.61 1.20
N ILE A 27 4.20 -4.47 1.15
CA ILE A 27 3.33 -4.97 2.22
C ILE A 27 2.11 -5.65 1.62
N THR A 28 1.54 -6.58 2.38
CA THR A 28 0.30 -7.25 2.03
C THR A 28 -0.62 -7.23 3.23
N ALA A 29 -1.91 -7.30 2.98
CA ALA A 29 -2.89 -7.27 4.05
C ALA A 29 -4.19 -7.90 3.59
N ASN A 30 -5.04 -8.28 4.55
CA ASN A 30 -6.31 -8.92 4.26
C ASN A 30 -7.48 -7.93 4.24
N SER A 31 -7.22 -6.68 4.59
CA SER A 31 -8.23 -5.64 4.57
C SER A 31 -7.56 -4.29 4.38
N TRP A 32 -8.36 -3.30 3.99
CA TRP A 32 -7.85 -1.95 3.81
C TRP A 32 -7.32 -1.36 5.12
N ASP A 33 -8.05 -1.59 6.22
CA ASP A 33 -7.61 -1.11 7.52
C ASP A 33 -6.30 -1.75 7.96
N GLU A 34 -6.16 -3.05 7.71
CA GLU A 34 -4.92 -3.74 8.00
C GLU A 34 -3.77 -3.21 7.16
N LEU A 35 -4.06 -2.91 5.88
CA LEU A 35 -3.05 -2.35 5.00
C LEU A 35 -2.55 -1.01 5.52
N LYS A 36 -3.46 -0.16 6.01
CA LYS A 36 -3.07 1.12 6.56
C LYS A 36 -2.15 0.96 7.77
N SER A 37 -2.49 0.05 8.66
CA SER A 37 -1.67 -0.21 9.84
C SER A 37 -0.30 -0.76 9.46
N SER A 38 -0.29 -1.68 8.50
CA SER A 38 0.96 -2.29 8.04
C SER A 38 1.85 -1.27 7.37
N ALA A 39 1.27 -0.35 6.60
CA ALA A 39 2.04 0.69 5.94
C ALA A 39 2.73 1.60 6.96
N LYS A 40 2.01 1.99 7.99
CA LYS A 40 2.58 2.83 9.05
C LYS A 40 3.76 2.14 9.72
N ARG A 41 3.56 0.88 10.09
CA ARG A 41 4.60 0.11 10.75
C ARG A 41 5.81 -0.06 9.85
N ALA A 42 5.56 -0.41 8.58
CA ALA A 42 6.65 -0.65 7.65
C ALA A 42 7.48 0.60 7.42
N VAL A 43 6.85 1.75 7.32
CA VAL A 43 7.57 3.01 7.13
C VAL A 43 8.43 3.33 8.36
N ILE A 44 7.84 3.19 9.54
CA ILE A 44 8.57 3.49 10.78
C ILE A 44 9.78 2.56 10.91
N GLU A 45 9.61 1.28 10.61
CA GLU A 45 10.71 0.33 10.69
C GLU A 45 11.78 0.57 9.64
N PHE A 46 11.36 0.95 8.42
CA PHE A 46 12.31 1.20 7.35
C PHE A 46 13.22 2.39 7.67
N PHE A 47 12.67 3.42 8.28
CA PHE A 47 13.42 4.63 8.60
C PHE A 47 13.98 4.64 10.02
N GLU A 48 13.83 3.59 10.72
CA GLU A 48 14.21 3.31 12.10
C GLU A 48 14.90 4.43 12.88
N ASN A 49 16.16 4.75 12.55
CA ASN A 49 16.92 5.77 13.23
C ASN A 49 17.05 7.04 12.41
N GLU A 50 16.28 7.15 11.36
CA GLU A 50 16.32 8.30 10.49
C GLU A 50 14.99 9.03 10.53
N LYS A 51 14.99 10.24 9.99
CA LYS A 51 13.78 11.04 9.92
C LYS A 51 12.84 10.44 8.91
N HIS A 52 11.69 9.99 9.36
CA HIS A 52 10.72 9.39 8.44
C HIS A 52 9.78 10.45 7.85
N PRO A 53 9.08 10.13 6.77
CA PRO A 53 8.08 11.03 6.21
C PRO A 53 6.97 11.30 7.22
N GLN A 54 6.35 12.46 7.09
CA GLN A 54 5.27 12.85 7.98
C GLN A 54 3.94 12.23 7.60
N SER A 55 3.78 11.84 6.36
CA SER A 55 2.52 11.26 5.90
C SER A 55 2.75 10.17 4.89
N ILE A 56 1.74 9.32 4.74
CA ILE A 56 1.73 8.22 3.78
C ILE A 56 0.50 8.40 2.91
N LEU A 57 0.72 8.39 1.59
CA LEU A 57 -0.38 8.37 0.64
C LEU A 57 -0.53 6.95 0.12
N LEU A 58 -1.70 6.35 0.31
CA LEU A 58 -2.01 5.06 -0.26
C LEU A 58 -2.90 5.29 -1.47
N HIS A 59 -2.36 5.00 -2.65
CA HIS A 59 -3.10 5.15 -3.89
C HIS A 59 -3.59 3.79 -4.34
N LEU A 60 -4.89 3.56 -4.26
CA LEU A 60 -5.48 2.27 -4.62
C LEU A 60 -5.90 2.26 -6.08
N THR A 61 -5.40 1.27 -6.81
CA THR A 61 -5.83 1.00 -8.17
C THR A 61 -6.69 -0.25 -8.12
N LYS A 62 -7.87 -0.16 -8.68
CA LYS A 62 -8.82 -1.26 -8.69
C LYS A 62 -9.16 -1.61 -10.12
N GLU A 63 -9.05 -2.88 -10.44
CA GLU A 63 -9.39 -3.37 -11.77
C GLU A 63 -10.45 -4.44 -11.63
N GLU A 64 -11.34 -4.44 -12.58
CA GLU A 64 -12.42 -5.42 -12.57
C GLU A 64 -12.75 -5.80 -14.01
N THR A 65 -12.85 -7.10 -14.25
CA THR A 65 -13.20 -7.59 -15.56
C THR A 65 -14.67 -7.97 -15.57
N LEU A 66 -15.40 -7.37 -16.49
CA LEU A 66 -16.80 -7.70 -16.66
C LEU A 66 -16.96 -8.55 -17.91
N THR A 67 -17.61 -9.69 -17.77
CA THR A 67 -17.85 -10.58 -18.88
C THR A 67 -19.17 -10.22 -19.55
N LEU A 68 -19.10 -10.01 -20.86
CA LEU A 68 -20.30 -9.69 -21.62
C LEU A 68 -20.81 -10.97 -22.26
N GLU A 69 -22.10 -11.24 -22.04
CA GLU A 69 -22.75 -12.39 -22.64
C GLU A 69 -23.63 -11.92 -23.81
N SER A 70 -23.63 -12.71 -24.87
CA SER A 70 -24.43 -12.41 -26.03
C SER A 70 -25.65 -13.33 -26.15
#